data_62e154fcc7a845ffa8b1749f7b1fb0d7
#
_entry.id   62e154fcc7a845ffa8b1749f7b1fb0d7
#
_cell.length_a   1.000
_cell.length_b   1.000
_cell.length_c   1.000
_cell.angle_alpha   90.00
_cell.angle_beta   90.00
_cell.angle_gamma   90.00
#
_symmetry.space_group_name_H-M   'P 1'
#
loop_
_entity.id
_entity.type
_entity.pdbx_description
1 polymer ?
#
loop_
_entity_poly.entity_id
_entity_poly.type
_entity_poly.pdbx_seq_one_letter_code
_entity_poly.pdbx_strand_id
1 'polypeptide(L)'
;MRFYGYFKESVVESRLENFRIRKLIVYYFLEDRSIMITEPKMVNSGTPQGAFLKRQLVIKQDGSGMPFEPTDFRVGLDIGICGRSIRVYDCDQYTREFFQVSIVISINSKIIHFIFGFKIIVTDSNCVL
;
A
#
# COMPACT_ATOMS: atom_id res chain seq x y z
N MET A 1 2.91 1.47 -9.01
CA MET A 1 1.60 1.07 -8.46
C MET A 1 0.96 2.25 -7.76
N ARG A 2 -0.36 2.31 -7.80
CA ARG A 2 -1.13 3.41 -7.22
C ARG A 2 -2.22 2.85 -6.32
N PHE A 3 -2.25 3.30 -5.07
CA PHE A 3 -3.25 2.91 -4.09
C PHE A 3 -4.02 4.14 -3.63
N TYR A 4 -5.28 3.94 -3.36
CA TYR A 4 -6.15 4.99 -2.81
C TYR A 4 -6.42 4.68 -1.34
N GLY A 5 -6.11 5.65 -0.50
CA GLY A 5 -6.28 5.51 0.93
C GLY A 5 -6.87 6.76 1.57
N TYR A 6 -7.17 6.67 2.86
CA TYR A 6 -7.62 7.80 3.64
C TYR A 6 -7.16 7.66 5.08
N PHE A 7 -7.09 8.79 5.78
CA PHE A 7 -6.92 8.79 7.23
C PHE A 7 -7.92 9.76 7.87
N LYS A 8 -8.17 9.55 9.14
CA LYS A 8 -9.05 10.41 9.93
C LYS A 8 -8.21 11.41 10.71
N GLU A 9 -8.55 12.67 10.56
CA GLU A 9 -7.93 13.77 11.29
C GLU A 9 -8.94 14.34 12.28
N SER A 10 -8.55 14.47 13.54
CA SER A 10 -9.43 15.09 14.53
C SER A 10 -9.51 16.60 14.30
N VAL A 11 -10.74 17.12 14.30
CA VAL A 11 -11.01 18.55 14.12
C VAL A 11 -11.43 19.12 15.47
N VAL A 12 -10.51 19.81 16.13
CA VAL A 12 -10.76 20.39 17.46
C VAL A 12 -11.63 21.65 17.38
N GLU A 13 -11.60 22.34 16.24
CA GLU A 13 -12.23 23.66 16.07
C GLU A 13 -13.70 23.63 15.68
N SER A 14 -14.22 22.48 15.24
CA SER A 14 -15.61 22.34 14.81
C SER A 14 -16.44 21.63 15.85
N ARG A 15 -17.55 22.26 16.26
CA ARG A 15 -18.55 21.64 17.16
C ARG A 15 -19.39 20.59 16.46
N LEU A 16 -19.40 20.58 15.12
CA LEU A 16 -20.24 19.72 14.29
C LEU A 16 -19.52 18.49 13.77
N GLU A 17 -18.18 18.54 13.68
CA GLU A 17 -17.37 17.46 13.18
C GLU A 17 -16.31 17.08 14.22
N ASN A 18 -16.31 15.83 14.68
CA ASN A 18 -15.28 15.33 15.57
C ASN A 18 -14.01 14.92 14.83
N PHE A 19 -14.14 14.56 13.54
CA PHE A 19 -13.03 14.18 12.69
C PHE A 19 -13.34 14.48 11.22
N ARG A 20 -12.28 14.63 10.43
CA ARG A 20 -12.35 14.83 9.00
C ARG A 20 -11.63 13.70 8.29
N ILE A 21 -12.22 13.19 7.20
CA ILE A 21 -11.58 12.19 6.35
C ILE A 21 -10.75 12.90 5.29
N ARG A 22 -9.47 12.58 5.24
CA ARG A 22 -8.54 13.08 4.22
C ARG A 22 -8.14 11.94 3.30
N LYS A 23 -8.46 12.09 2.01
CA LYS A 23 -8.16 11.09 0.98
C LYS A 23 -6.77 11.34 0.42
N LEU A 24 -6.03 10.25 0.23
CA LEU A 24 -4.66 10.28 -0.26
C LEU A 24 -4.51 9.31 -1.44
N ILE A 25 -3.52 9.60 -2.29
CA ILE A 25 -3.05 8.67 -3.31
C ILE A 25 -1.64 8.28 -2.97
N VAL A 26 -1.42 6.99 -2.78
CA VAL A 26 -0.11 6.42 -2.46
C VAL A 26 0.48 5.82 -3.73
N TYR A 27 1.63 6.33 -4.15
CA TYR A 27 2.39 5.80 -5.28
C TYR A 27 3.53 4.94 -4.74
N TYR A 28 3.59 3.70 -5.20
CA TYR A 28 4.70 2.81 -4.90
C TYR A 28 5.50 2.55 -6.16
N PHE A 29 6.79 2.82 -6.11
CA PHE A 29 7.70 2.65 -7.23
C PHE A 29 8.48 1.34 -7.05
N LEU A 30 8.22 0.40 -7.93
CA LEU A 30 8.86 -0.93 -7.88
C LEU A 30 10.36 -0.90 -8.12
N GLU A 31 10.85 0.11 -8.84
CA GLU A 31 12.25 0.22 -9.23
C GLU A 31 13.20 0.35 -8.05
N ASP A 32 12.85 1.20 -7.09
CA ASP A 32 13.68 1.54 -5.94
C ASP A 32 12.97 1.37 -4.60
N ARG A 33 11.76 0.82 -4.60
CA ARG A 33 10.89 0.66 -3.43
C ARG A 33 10.54 1.96 -2.73
N SER A 34 10.61 3.06 -3.45
CA SER A 34 10.25 4.37 -2.89
C SER A 34 8.73 4.57 -2.89
N ILE A 35 8.30 5.47 -2.02
CA ILE A 35 6.90 5.82 -1.83
C ILE A 35 6.73 7.32 -1.98
N MET A 36 5.67 7.72 -2.64
CA MET A 36 5.22 9.11 -2.73
C MET A 36 3.73 9.16 -2.40
N ILE A 37 3.33 10.13 -1.60
CA ILE A 37 1.93 10.30 -1.22
C ILE A 37 1.50 11.70 -1.58
N THR A 38 0.39 11.79 -2.30
CA THR A 38 -0.22 13.06 -2.67
C THR A 38 -1.64 13.14 -2.14
N GLU A 39 -2.06 14.33 -1.80
CA GLU A 39 -3.45 14.61 -1.45
C GLU A 39 -4.08 15.37 -2.62
N PRO A 40 -5.14 14.82 -3.26
CA PRO A 40 -5.81 15.50 -4.36
C PRO A 40 -6.39 16.83 -3.89
N LYS A 41 -6.17 17.88 -4.68
CA LYS A 41 -6.71 19.21 -4.36
C LYS A 41 -8.23 19.21 -4.52
N MET A 42 -8.90 19.59 -3.47
CA MET A 42 -10.35 19.80 -3.48
C MET A 42 -10.64 21.30 -3.37
N VAL A 43 -11.56 21.78 -4.20
CA VAL A 43 -12.00 23.17 -4.15
C VAL A 43 -12.68 23.44 -2.80
N ASN A 44 -12.32 24.55 -2.15
CA ASN A 44 -12.89 25.00 -0.88
C ASN A 44 -12.64 24.07 0.33
N SER A 45 -11.58 23.29 0.31
CA SER A 45 -11.26 22.42 1.45
C SER A 45 -10.76 23.18 2.69
N GLY A 46 -10.22 24.39 2.50
CA GLY A 46 -9.65 25.19 3.59
C GLY A 46 -8.36 24.63 4.20
N THR A 47 -7.82 23.53 3.67
CA THR A 47 -6.60 22.90 4.16
C THR A 47 -5.52 22.87 3.09
N PRO A 48 -4.22 22.98 3.45
CA PRO A 48 -3.14 22.78 2.50
C PRO A 48 -3.20 21.37 1.91
N GLN A 49 -3.16 21.28 0.59
CA GLN A 49 -3.22 20.03 -0.15
C GLN A 49 -2.11 19.97 -1.18
N GLY A 50 -1.79 18.77 -1.66
CA GLY A 50 -0.75 18.54 -2.63
C GLY A 50 0.20 17.44 -2.19
N ALA A 51 1.50 17.69 -2.19
CA ALA A 51 2.48 16.70 -1.78
C ALA A 51 2.41 16.46 -0.26
N PHE A 52 1.91 15.29 0.13
CA PHE A 52 1.89 14.86 1.53
C PHE A 52 3.22 14.24 1.94
N LEU A 53 3.80 13.41 1.08
CA LEU A 53 5.12 12.83 1.25
C LEU A 53 5.84 12.85 -0.10
N LYS A 54 7.01 13.48 -0.14
CA LYS A 54 7.87 13.47 -1.33
C LYS A 54 8.43 12.07 -1.56
N ARG A 55 8.69 11.71 -2.82
CA ARG A 55 9.23 10.40 -3.18
C ARG A 55 10.50 10.10 -2.39
N GLN A 56 10.46 9.06 -1.58
CA GLN A 56 11.57 8.61 -0.76
C GLN A 56 11.40 7.16 -0.31
N LEU A 57 12.48 6.54 0.12
CA LEU A 57 12.42 5.22 0.75
C LEU A 57 11.86 5.38 2.17
N VAL A 58 10.82 4.64 2.49
CA VAL A 58 10.18 4.67 3.80
C VAL A 58 10.37 3.32 4.48
N ILE A 59 10.85 3.35 5.71
CA ILE A 59 11.05 2.15 6.53
C ILE A 59 9.76 1.86 7.31
N LYS A 60 9.39 0.59 7.40
CA LYS A 60 8.23 0.17 8.19
C LYS A 60 8.38 0.54 9.66
N GLN A 61 7.28 0.91 10.28
CA GLN A 61 7.26 1.28 11.69
C GLN A 61 6.97 0.09 12.62
N ASP A 62 7.14 -1.13 12.12
CA ASP A 62 6.91 -2.37 12.87
C ASP A 62 8.13 -2.86 13.67
N GLY A 63 9.23 -2.12 13.62
CA GLY A 63 10.47 -2.48 14.29
C GLY A 63 11.39 -3.40 13.48
N SER A 64 10.99 -3.83 12.29
CA SER A 64 11.81 -4.71 11.44
C SER A 64 13.01 -3.99 10.79
N GLY A 65 12.93 -2.67 10.66
CA GLY A 65 13.92 -1.87 9.95
C GLY A 65 13.92 -2.06 8.43
N MET A 66 12.93 -2.75 7.90
CA MET A 66 12.79 -3.07 6.47
C MET A 66 11.95 -2.03 5.75
N PRO A 67 12.26 -1.74 4.46
CA PRO A 67 11.40 -0.88 3.66
C PRO A 67 10.08 -1.58 3.32
N PHE A 68 9.09 -0.78 2.93
CA PHE A 68 7.83 -1.32 2.45
C PHE A 68 8.01 -2.13 1.18
N GLU A 69 7.31 -3.26 1.12
CA GLU A 69 7.23 -4.12 -0.07
C GLU A 69 5.84 -4.02 -0.70
N PRO A 70 5.68 -4.42 -1.98
CA PRO A 70 4.36 -4.39 -2.62
C PRO A 70 3.29 -5.18 -1.85
N THR A 71 3.68 -6.27 -1.20
CA THR A 71 2.77 -7.11 -0.42
C THR A 71 2.24 -6.45 0.84
N ASP A 72 2.88 -5.39 1.32
CA ASP A 72 2.42 -4.62 2.47
C ASP A 72 1.21 -3.75 2.15
N PHE A 73 1.00 -3.47 0.86
CA PHE A 73 -0.11 -2.66 0.39
C PHE A 73 -1.21 -3.57 -0.13
N ARG A 74 -2.26 -3.71 0.66
CA ARG A 74 -3.46 -4.48 0.27
C ARG A 74 -4.70 -3.65 0.55
N VAL A 75 -5.67 -3.77 -0.34
CA VAL A 75 -6.99 -3.15 -0.12
C VAL A 75 -7.60 -3.73 1.16
N GLY A 76 -8.02 -2.85 2.04
CA GLY A 76 -8.59 -3.23 3.34
C GLY A 76 -7.60 -3.25 4.49
N LEU A 77 -6.32 -3.00 4.28
CA LEU A 77 -5.31 -2.92 5.33
C LEU A 77 -5.01 -1.49 5.72
N ASP A 78 -4.58 -1.31 6.97
CA ASP A 78 -4.09 -0.05 7.48
C ASP A 78 -2.57 -0.02 7.39
N ILE A 79 -2.03 1.11 6.89
CA ILE A 79 -0.60 1.31 6.73
C ILE A 79 -0.16 2.46 7.62
N GLY A 80 0.84 2.23 8.46
CA GLY A 80 1.45 3.26 9.29
C GLY A 80 2.56 4.00 8.54
N ILE A 81 2.31 5.22 8.11
CA ILE A 81 3.29 6.09 7.45
C ILE A 81 3.17 7.49 8.03
N CYS A 82 4.31 8.12 8.30
CA CYS A 82 4.38 9.50 8.83
C CYS A 82 3.57 9.70 10.12
N GLY A 83 3.56 8.70 10.99
CA GLY A 83 2.81 8.75 12.24
C GLY A 83 1.30 8.70 12.08
N ARG A 84 0.81 8.34 10.89
CA ARG A 84 -0.61 8.25 10.59
C ARG A 84 -0.98 6.86 10.12
N SER A 85 -2.19 6.42 10.46
CA SER A 85 -2.75 5.16 9.98
C SER A 85 -3.61 5.43 8.76
N ILE A 86 -3.13 4.99 7.60
CA ILE A 86 -3.80 5.18 6.31
C ILE A 86 -4.51 3.89 5.94
N ARG A 87 -5.83 3.96 5.78
CA ARG A 87 -6.64 2.83 5.31
C ARG A 87 -6.64 2.80 3.80
N VAL A 88 -6.14 1.72 3.21
CA VAL A 88 -6.19 1.50 1.77
C VAL A 88 -7.54 0.90 1.41
N TYR A 89 -8.32 1.60 0.59
CA TYR A 89 -9.65 1.14 0.20
C TYR A 89 -9.76 0.73 -1.27
N ASP A 90 -8.81 1.12 -2.11
CA ASP A 90 -8.83 0.80 -3.54
C ASP A 90 -7.44 0.88 -4.15
N CYS A 91 -7.30 0.43 -5.37
CA CYS A 91 -6.09 0.55 -6.17
C CYS A 91 -6.45 0.70 -7.65
N ASP A 92 -5.48 1.11 -8.49
CA ASP A 92 -5.71 1.24 -9.91
C ASP A 92 -5.68 -0.12 -10.63
N GLN A 93 -6.06 -0.12 -11.91
CA GLN A 93 -6.15 -1.34 -12.71
C GLN A 93 -4.81 -2.04 -12.86
N TYR A 94 -3.74 -1.30 -13.09
CA TYR A 94 -2.39 -1.87 -13.19
C TYR A 94 -1.98 -2.61 -11.92
N THR A 95 -2.27 -2.03 -10.76
CA THR A 95 -1.95 -2.63 -9.46
C THR A 95 -2.76 -3.89 -9.22
N ARG A 96 -4.04 -3.90 -9.59
CA ARG A 96 -4.89 -5.10 -9.51
C ARG A 96 -4.35 -6.23 -10.38
N GLU A 97 -3.98 -5.93 -11.61
CA GLU A 97 -3.40 -6.91 -12.53
C GLU A 97 -2.07 -7.44 -12.01
N PHE A 98 -1.23 -6.60 -11.46
CA PHE A 98 0.03 -7.00 -10.84
C PHE A 98 -0.19 -8.03 -9.74
N PHE A 99 -1.12 -7.79 -8.82
CA PHE A 99 -1.41 -8.74 -7.74
C PHE A 99 -2.06 -10.01 -8.24
N GLN A 100 -2.93 -9.96 -9.23
CA GLN A 100 -3.55 -11.15 -9.84
C GLN A 100 -2.49 -12.06 -10.47
N VAL A 101 -1.58 -11.51 -11.23
CA VAL A 101 -0.48 -12.27 -11.84
C VAL A 101 0.40 -12.91 -10.76
N SER A 102 0.74 -12.17 -9.71
CA SER A 102 1.54 -12.69 -8.61
C SER A 102 0.85 -13.85 -7.89
N ILE A 103 -0.46 -13.78 -7.68
CA ILE A 103 -1.25 -14.86 -7.08
C ILE A 103 -1.26 -16.09 -7.98
N VAL A 104 -1.48 -15.93 -9.27
CA VAL A 104 -1.50 -17.04 -10.25
C VAL A 104 -0.16 -17.75 -10.27
N ILE A 105 0.94 -17.03 -10.30
CA ILE A 105 2.30 -17.61 -10.25
C ILE A 105 2.48 -18.41 -8.96
N SER A 106 2.08 -17.89 -7.82
CA SER A 106 2.18 -18.58 -6.54
C SER A 106 1.34 -19.86 -6.49
N ILE A 107 0.13 -19.84 -7.04
CA ILE A 107 -0.75 -21.01 -7.12
C ILE A 107 -0.13 -22.07 -8.04
N ASN A 108 0.32 -21.67 -9.22
CA ASN A 108 0.95 -22.59 -10.17
C ASN A 108 2.18 -23.26 -9.58
N SER A 109 3.02 -22.53 -8.87
CA SER A 109 4.19 -23.09 -8.18
C SER A 109 3.77 -24.16 -7.16
N LYS A 110 2.74 -23.91 -6.39
CA LYS A 110 2.21 -24.87 -5.41
C LYS A 110 1.61 -26.10 -6.07
N ILE A 111 0.89 -25.94 -7.16
CA ILE A 111 0.28 -27.05 -7.92
C ILE A 111 1.38 -27.93 -8.51
N ILE A 112 2.38 -27.35 -9.15
CA ILE A 112 3.50 -28.11 -9.73
C ILE A 112 4.23 -28.88 -8.64
N HIS A 113 4.47 -28.29 -7.50
CA HIS A 113 5.08 -28.96 -6.35
C HIS A 113 4.25 -30.16 -5.90
N PHE A 114 2.95 -30.05 -5.84
CA PHE A 114 2.05 -31.12 -5.45
C PHE A 114 2.04 -32.26 -6.48
N ILE A 115 1.98 -31.92 -7.77
CA ILE A 115 1.93 -32.92 -8.87
C ILE A 115 3.21 -33.75 -8.95
N PHE A 116 4.36 -33.13 -8.82
CA PHE A 116 5.66 -33.80 -8.96
C PHE A 116 6.15 -34.50 -7.69
N GLY A 117 5.47 -34.30 -6.55
CA GLY A 117 5.85 -34.92 -5.29
C GLY A 117 7.24 -34.51 -4.80
N PHE A 118 7.89 -33.57 -5.43
CA PHE A 118 9.16 -33.05 -5.00
C PHE A 118 8.97 -32.14 -3.80
N LYS A 119 9.69 -32.39 -2.74
CA LYS A 119 9.86 -31.42 -1.67
C LYS A 119 10.71 -30.24 -2.17
N ILE A 120 10.23 -29.54 -3.16
CA ILE A 120 10.78 -28.24 -3.45
C ILE A 120 10.30 -27.37 -2.31
N ILE A 121 11.22 -26.95 -1.49
CA ILE A 121 10.93 -25.94 -0.49
C ILE A 121 10.70 -24.67 -1.28
N VAL A 122 9.44 -24.40 -1.59
CA VAL A 122 9.03 -23.07 -2.04
C VAL A 122 9.08 -22.19 -0.82
N THR A 123 10.24 -21.65 -0.56
CA THR A 123 10.49 -20.90 0.67
C THR A 123 9.89 -19.50 0.62
N ASP A 124 9.58 -19.00 -0.57
CA ASP A 124 8.94 -17.71 -0.74
C ASP A 124 8.26 -17.59 -2.12
N SER A 125 7.61 -16.46 -2.33
CA SER A 125 6.94 -16.14 -3.59
C SER A 125 7.89 -15.95 -4.79
N ASN A 126 9.19 -15.93 -4.55
CA ASN A 126 10.20 -15.76 -5.58
C ASN A 126 10.78 -17.10 -6.07
N CYS A 127 10.29 -18.20 -5.55
CA CYS A 127 10.66 -19.50 -6.06
C CYS A 127 10.08 -19.69 -7.46
N VAL A 128 10.83 -19.30 -8.44
CA VAL A 128 10.56 -19.56 -9.83
C VAL A 128 11.12 -20.95 -10.13
N LEU A 129 10.26 -21.77 -10.61
CA LEU A 129 10.68 -23.07 -11.13
C LEU A 129 11.47 -22.94 -12.40
#